data_3fae47829894594cbcb3e4a878104ff8
#
_entry.id   3fae47829894594cbcb3e4a878104ff8
#
_cell.length_a   1.000
_cell.length_b   1.000
_cell.length_c   1.000
_cell.angle_alpha   90.00
_cell.angle_beta   90.00
_cell.angle_gamma   90.00
#
_symmetry.space_group_name_H-M   'P 1'
#
loop_
_entity.id
_entity.type
_entity.pdbx_description
1 polymer ?
#
loop_
_entity_poly.entity_id
_entity_poly.type
_entity_poly.pdbx_seq_one_letter_code
_entity_poly.pdbx_strand_id
1 'polypeptide(L)'
;MTDHDLTLTDDPTANRQALEQLLTTATGGTLRLPAGTFTLDRGVVLGSGWTLRGAAHGDGPVTTWLTSSSPDGEPVVHVLGSRVTIQDIGFLPPPCAPGEHGGDRGTAITIGNYLYPAETEWIEDVQIRRVEVERRDERAANCVAVMGAVRDITISDVSIVGGCTGVAVHWGAVGDGVDSIVGPSYHPHHLSIRDLRVSDAFEGFYLSSVHDVVVDRVHLSDVEIGFRLLPGDNTDRFHSGGDNPVGARIRVSGAHVGWNGPLYAVRIAGWGRSEIDQTVRVLEYRDVVVRDCTFVPLPLARAGTGDPQRSRSPIVVEQASGVILEAIRVDLRVDPTATGPRHDDQAEVPAHQPAGQR
;
A
#
# COMPACT_ATOMS: atom_id res chain seq x y z
N MET A 1 9.52 13.11 25.56
CA MET A 1 9.94 13.11 24.15
C MET A 1 10.47 14.48 23.83
N THR A 2 11.64 14.58 23.22
CA THR A 2 12.25 15.89 22.88
C THR A 2 11.68 16.36 21.55
N ASP A 3 11.30 17.64 21.46
CA ASP A 3 10.85 18.26 20.23
C ASP A 3 12.04 18.93 19.53
N HIS A 4 12.13 18.74 18.23
CA HIS A 4 13.16 19.33 17.37
C HIS A 4 12.49 20.09 16.23
N ASP A 5 12.48 21.42 16.31
CA ASP A 5 11.97 22.26 15.23
C ASP A 5 13.01 22.34 14.11
N LEU A 6 12.61 21.94 12.91
CA LEU A 6 13.48 21.97 11.74
C LEU A 6 13.27 23.27 10.93
N THR A 7 14.37 23.78 10.44
CA THR A 7 14.35 24.81 9.41
C THR A 7 14.72 24.16 8.08
N LEU A 8 13.77 24.13 7.14
CA LEU A 8 13.98 23.61 5.79
C LEU A 8 14.07 24.76 4.80
N THR A 9 14.77 24.55 3.70
CA THR A 9 15.12 25.55 2.69
C THR A 9 14.75 25.04 1.29
N ASP A 10 15.14 25.78 0.27
CA ASP A 10 15.02 25.35 -1.13
C ASP A 10 16.13 24.40 -1.58
N ASP A 11 17.11 24.11 -0.71
CA ASP A 11 18.22 23.19 -1.01
C ASP A 11 17.87 21.76 -0.56
N PRO A 12 17.63 20.81 -1.50
CA PRO A 12 17.24 19.46 -1.19
C PRO A 12 18.27 18.68 -0.36
N THR A 13 19.56 18.91 -0.61
CA THR A 13 20.64 18.24 0.11
C THR A 13 20.75 18.77 1.55
N ALA A 14 20.63 20.08 1.74
CA ALA A 14 20.63 20.68 3.09
C ALA A 14 19.42 20.20 3.90
N ASN A 15 18.25 20.07 3.30
CA ASN A 15 17.04 19.57 3.95
C ASN A 15 17.22 18.13 4.44
N ARG A 16 17.72 17.25 3.58
CA ARG A 16 18.02 15.85 3.97
C ARG A 16 19.06 15.80 5.08
N GLN A 17 20.16 16.52 4.95
CA GLN A 17 21.22 16.53 5.96
C GLN A 17 20.72 17.03 7.33
N ALA A 18 19.86 18.03 7.36
CA ALA A 18 19.25 18.52 8.59
C ALA A 18 18.40 17.44 9.29
N LEU A 19 17.61 16.70 8.53
CA LEU A 19 16.85 15.56 9.05
C LEU A 19 17.77 14.43 9.56
N GLU A 20 18.70 13.97 8.71
CA GLU A 20 19.61 12.86 9.04
C GLU A 20 20.51 13.17 10.24
N GLN A 21 20.95 14.42 10.40
CA GLN A 21 21.77 14.81 11.56
C GLN A 21 21.01 14.57 12.87
N LEU A 22 19.72 14.94 12.94
CA LEU A 22 18.92 14.69 14.14
C LEU A 22 18.63 13.21 14.33
N LEU A 23 18.28 12.50 13.26
CA LEU A 23 17.98 11.07 13.28
C LEU A 23 19.19 10.22 13.74
N THR A 24 20.40 10.67 13.50
CA THR A 24 21.64 9.97 13.90
C THR A 24 22.17 10.38 15.28
N THR A 25 21.89 11.60 15.73
CA THR A 25 22.44 12.13 16.99
C THR A 25 21.53 11.95 18.20
N ALA A 26 20.23 11.73 17.98
CA ALA A 26 19.27 11.52 19.05
C ALA A 26 18.63 10.12 18.96
N THR A 27 18.16 9.61 20.08
CA THR A 27 17.58 8.25 20.20
C THR A 27 16.07 8.21 19.98
N GLY A 28 15.49 9.28 19.49
CA GLY A 28 14.06 9.46 19.25
C GLY A 28 13.59 10.85 19.65
N GLY A 29 12.37 11.20 19.23
CA GLY A 29 11.80 12.52 19.50
C GLY A 29 10.77 12.90 18.44
N THR A 30 10.36 14.16 18.44
CA THR A 30 9.46 14.71 17.42
C THR A 30 10.24 15.65 16.50
N LEU A 31 10.30 15.31 15.22
CA LEU A 31 10.78 16.20 14.16
C LEU A 31 9.60 17.03 13.69
N ARG A 32 9.61 18.33 13.97
CA ARG A 32 8.59 19.26 13.54
C ARG A 32 9.05 19.99 12.29
N LEU A 33 8.31 19.79 11.22
CA LEU A 33 8.55 20.44 9.94
C LEU A 33 7.72 21.71 9.82
N PRO A 34 8.26 22.79 9.23
CA PRO A 34 7.50 24.01 8.98
C PRO A 34 6.45 23.79 7.89
N ALA A 35 5.49 24.73 7.78
CA ALA A 35 4.60 24.77 6.64
C ALA A 35 5.38 25.13 5.36
N GLY A 36 5.03 24.49 4.25
CA GLY A 36 5.67 24.68 2.94
C GLY A 36 5.85 23.35 2.20
N THR A 37 6.39 23.43 1.00
CA THR A 37 6.77 22.25 0.19
C THR A 37 8.29 22.16 0.13
N PHE A 38 8.84 21.03 0.57
CA PHE A 38 10.28 20.84 0.68
C PHE A 38 10.71 19.61 -0.09
N THR A 39 11.78 19.77 -0.87
CA THR A 39 12.40 18.67 -1.62
C THR A 39 13.56 18.12 -0.81
N LEU A 40 13.71 16.79 -0.85
CA LEU A 40 14.88 16.05 -0.40
C LEU A 40 15.62 15.52 -1.63
N ASP A 41 16.94 15.49 -1.62
CA ASP A 41 17.73 14.91 -2.73
C ASP A 41 17.63 13.37 -2.76
N ARG A 42 17.27 12.75 -1.62
CA ARG A 42 16.87 11.35 -1.49
C ARG A 42 15.94 11.17 -0.29
N GLY A 43 15.33 10.01 -0.17
CA GLY A 43 14.48 9.67 0.97
C GLY A 43 15.22 9.62 2.29
N VAL A 44 14.47 9.67 3.40
CA VAL A 44 15.01 9.60 4.76
C VAL A 44 14.55 8.33 5.46
N VAL A 45 15.42 7.78 6.30
CA VAL A 45 15.13 6.58 7.11
C VAL A 45 14.76 6.98 8.53
N LEU A 46 13.58 6.54 8.98
CA LEU A 46 13.14 6.70 10.37
C LEU A 46 13.44 5.42 11.16
N GLY A 47 14.33 5.56 12.14
CA GLY A 47 14.56 4.54 13.17
C GLY A 47 13.50 4.57 14.26
N SER A 48 13.72 3.79 15.33
CA SER A 48 12.76 3.65 16.43
C SER A 48 12.56 4.94 17.25
N GLY A 49 11.32 5.14 17.71
CA GLY A 49 10.97 6.20 18.66
C GLY A 49 10.81 7.59 18.06
N TRP A 50 10.69 7.72 16.75
CA TRP A 50 10.55 9.01 16.07
C TRP A 50 9.11 9.35 15.70
N THR A 51 8.77 10.61 15.86
CA THR A 51 7.58 11.22 15.29
C THR A 51 8.00 12.23 14.22
N LEU A 52 7.58 12.02 12.97
CA LEU A 52 7.67 13.00 11.90
C LEU A 52 6.35 13.75 11.81
N ARG A 53 6.38 15.06 12.01
CA ARG A 53 5.17 15.86 12.10
C ARG A 53 5.29 17.13 11.27
N GLY A 54 4.31 17.34 10.39
CA GLY A 54 4.13 18.63 9.70
C GLY A 54 3.56 19.72 10.60
N ALA A 55 3.49 20.92 10.11
CA ALA A 55 2.84 22.03 10.78
C ALA A 55 1.36 21.73 11.01
N ALA A 56 0.93 21.78 12.26
CA ALA A 56 -0.45 21.48 12.61
C ALA A 56 -1.39 22.57 12.06
N HIS A 57 -2.48 22.17 11.42
CA HIS A 57 -3.46 23.08 10.86
C HIS A 57 -4.91 22.73 11.29
N GLY A 58 -5.10 22.19 12.49
CA GLY A 58 -6.42 21.79 12.98
C GLY A 58 -7.06 20.71 12.09
N ASP A 59 -8.31 20.90 11.70
CA ASP A 59 -9.07 19.99 10.82
C ASP A 59 -8.96 20.38 9.32
N GLY A 60 -8.09 21.33 8.98
CA GLY A 60 -7.84 21.76 7.60
C GLY A 60 -6.89 20.82 6.82
N PRO A 61 -6.66 21.12 5.53
CA PRO A 61 -5.70 20.36 4.71
C PRO A 61 -4.27 20.50 5.28
N VAL A 62 -3.43 19.53 4.94
CA VAL A 62 -2.02 19.59 5.33
C VAL A 62 -1.33 20.81 4.71
N THR A 63 -0.42 21.40 5.47
CA THR A 63 0.33 22.60 5.04
C THR A 63 1.82 22.33 4.85
N THR A 64 2.28 21.16 5.25
CA THR A 64 3.66 20.69 5.06
C THR A 64 3.67 19.59 4.02
N TRP A 65 4.48 19.73 2.98
CA TRP A 65 4.63 18.74 1.93
C TRP A 65 6.08 18.34 1.76
N LEU A 66 6.35 17.04 1.67
CA LEU A 66 7.65 16.51 1.33
C LEU A 66 7.62 15.81 -0.03
N THR A 67 8.68 16.03 -0.79
CA THR A 67 8.97 15.30 -2.03
C THR A 67 10.43 14.83 -2.02
N SER A 68 10.76 13.88 -2.89
CA SER A 68 12.13 13.47 -3.13
C SER A 68 12.47 13.62 -4.61
N SER A 69 13.69 14.01 -4.90
CA SER A 69 14.23 14.03 -6.27
C SER A 69 15.17 12.85 -6.53
N SER A 70 15.11 11.80 -5.70
CA SER A 70 15.96 10.62 -5.85
C SER A 70 15.81 9.98 -7.23
N PRO A 71 16.90 9.84 -7.98
CA PRO A 71 16.87 9.15 -9.27
C PRO A 71 16.67 7.62 -9.11
N ASP A 72 16.90 7.09 -7.92
CA ASP A 72 16.87 5.65 -7.65
C ASP A 72 15.47 5.15 -7.25
N GLY A 73 14.49 6.06 -7.18
CA GLY A 73 13.11 5.72 -6.80
C GLY A 73 12.95 5.27 -5.35
N GLU A 74 13.79 5.77 -4.45
CA GLU A 74 13.66 5.50 -3.02
C GLU A 74 12.35 6.08 -2.48
N PRO A 75 11.76 5.48 -1.41
CA PRO A 75 10.62 6.08 -0.72
C PRO A 75 10.99 7.44 -0.14
N VAL A 76 10.04 8.38 -0.10
CA VAL A 76 10.28 9.69 0.55
C VAL A 76 10.61 9.49 2.03
N VAL A 77 9.88 8.58 2.69
CA VAL A 77 10.16 8.16 4.07
C VAL A 77 10.18 6.63 4.13
N HIS A 78 11.27 6.09 4.64
CA HIS A 78 11.44 4.66 4.90
C HIS A 78 11.47 4.40 6.41
N VAL A 79 10.49 3.68 6.94
CA VAL A 79 10.40 3.33 8.36
C VAL A 79 11.06 1.98 8.60
N LEU A 80 12.19 2.00 9.29
CA LEU A 80 12.95 0.81 9.67
C LEU A 80 13.06 0.62 11.19
N GLY A 81 12.22 1.30 11.95
CA GLY A 81 12.19 1.19 13.40
C GLY A 81 10.77 1.15 13.97
N SER A 82 10.66 0.70 15.20
CA SER A 82 9.43 0.60 15.97
C SER A 82 9.06 1.90 16.68
N ARG A 83 7.80 2.05 17.07
CA ARG A 83 7.26 3.23 17.77
C ARG A 83 7.47 4.51 16.97
N VAL A 84 7.09 4.45 15.70
CA VAL A 84 7.19 5.58 14.77
C VAL A 84 5.80 6.16 14.51
N THR A 85 5.72 7.48 14.48
CA THR A 85 4.50 8.19 14.08
C THR A 85 4.81 9.13 12.92
N ILE A 86 3.97 9.10 11.87
CA ILE A 86 4.00 10.07 10.76
C ILE A 86 2.65 10.76 10.75
N GLN A 87 2.63 12.08 10.89
CA GLN A 87 1.36 12.79 11.00
C GLN A 87 1.38 14.24 10.50
N ASP A 88 0.19 14.74 10.14
CA ASP A 88 -0.04 16.13 9.75
C ASP A 88 0.83 16.57 8.55
N ILE A 89 1.06 15.69 7.57
CA ILE A 89 2.03 15.90 6.49
C ILE A 89 1.52 15.36 5.16
N GLY A 90 1.82 16.07 4.09
CA GLY A 90 1.59 15.65 2.71
C GLY A 90 2.87 15.13 2.04
N PHE A 91 2.69 14.23 1.10
CA PHE A 91 3.77 13.66 0.30
C PHE A 91 3.48 13.80 -1.20
N LEU A 92 4.50 14.22 -1.93
CA LEU A 92 4.56 14.20 -3.38
C LEU A 92 5.65 13.20 -3.79
N PRO A 93 5.35 11.90 -3.92
CA PRO A 93 6.36 10.90 -4.25
C PRO A 93 7.08 11.20 -5.54
N PRO A 94 8.35 10.82 -5.68
CA PRO A 94 9.09 11.02 -6.91
C PRO A 94 8.46 10.24 -8.06
N PRO A 95 8.57 10.73 -9.31
CA PRO A 95 8.10 9.98 -10.46
C PRO A 95 8.89 8.67 -10.61
N CYS A 96 8.19 7.59 -10.96
CA CYS A 96 8.80 6.32 -11.31
C CYS A 96 9.05 6.24 -12.81
N ALA A 97 10.09 5.52 -13.20
CA ALA A 97 10.30 5.22 -14.60
C ALA A 97 9.16 4.34 -15.15
N PRO A 98 8.69 4.58 -16.38
CA PRO A 98 7.68 3.76 -17.02
C PRO A 98 8.11 2.28 -17.05
N GLY A 99 7.22 1.38 -16.63
CA GLY A 99 7.49 -0.07 -16.59
C GLY A 99 8.10 -0.59 -15.29
N GLU A 100 8.49 0.26 -14.36
CA GLU A 100 8.82 -0.15 -13.00
C GLU A 100 7.54 -0.26 -12.18
N HIS A 101 7.01 -1.48 -12.08
CA HIS A 101 5.79 -1.75 -11.35
C HIS A 101 6.08 -2.21 -9.93
N GLY A 102 5.41 -1.60 -8.98
CA GLY A 102 5.30 -2.10 -7.62
C GLY A 102 6.56 -2.00 -6.77
N GLY A 103 6.46 -2.57 -5.61
CA GLY A 103 7.51 -2.55 -4.61
C GLY A 103 7.60 -1.22 -3.88
N ASP A 104 8.73 -1.00 -3.28
CA ASP A 104 9.05 0.16 -2.44
C ASP A 104 9.60 1.37 -3.23
N ARG A 105 9.73 1.24 -4.54
CA ARG A 105 10.29 2.31 -5.38
C ARG A 105 9.29 3.44 -5.58
N GLY A 106 9.74 4.66 -5.26
CA GLY A 106 8.95 5.86 -5.45
C GLY A 106 7.70 5.96 -4.59
N THR A 107 7.62 5.25 -3.47
CA THR A 107 6.51 5.37 -2.53
C THR A 107 6.60 6.66 -1.71
N ALA A 108 5.48 7.11 -1.16
CA ALA A 108 5.48 8.16 -0.14
C ALA A 108 6.09 7.62 1.16
N ILE A 109 5.59 6.49 1.61
CA ILE A 109 6.00 5.84 2.86
C ILE A 109 6.16 4.34 2.61
N THR A 110 7.33 3.81 2.97
CA THR A 110 7.54 2.36 3.08
C THR A 110 7.83 2.00 4.52
N ILE A 111 7.19 0.96 5.05
CA ILE A 111 7.42 0.40 6.37
C ILE A 111 7.98 -1.01 6.19
N GLY A 112 9.18 -1.27 6.73
CA GLY A 112 9.88 -2.55 6.60
C GLY A 112 10.56 -2.75 5.26
N ASN A 113 10.91 -3.99 4.98
CA ASN A 113 11.60 -4.40 3.75
C ASN A 113 10.99 -5.66 3.15
N TYR A 114 11.14 -5.80 1.84
CA TYR A 114 10.78 -7.03 1.15
C TYR A 114 11.81 -8.14 1.38
N LEU A 115 13.10 -7.80 1.33
CA LEU A 115 14.20 -8.74 1.55
C LEU A 115 15.07 -8.29 2.74
N TYR A 116 15.52 -9.27 3.50
CA TYR A 116 16.39 -9.09 4.64
C TYR A 116 17.66 -9.93 4.44
N PRO A 117 18.86 -9.38 4.69
CA PRO A 117 20.11 -10.14 4.54
C PRO A 117 20.29 -11.22 5.63
N ALA A 118 19.54 -11.11 6.72
CA ALA A 118 19.52 -12.06 7.84
C ALA A 118 18.16 -11.99 8.56
N GLU A 119 17.92 -12.87 9.51
CA GLU A 119 16.76 -12.77 10.39
C GLU A 119 16.73 -11.39 11.07
N THR A 120 15.53 -10.82 11.16
CA THR A 120 15.34 -9.47 11.68
C THR A 120 14.29 -9.44 12.78
N GLU A 121 14.35 -8.40 13.61
CA GLU A 121 13.31 -8.11 14.57
C GLU A 121 12.08 -7.50 13.88
N TRP A 122 10.92 -7.64 14.51
CA TRP A 122 9.70 -7.05 14.03
C TRP A 122 9.70 -5.53 14.23
N ILE A 123 9.29 -4.81 13.18
CA ILE A 123 8.93 -3.40 13.29
C ILE A 123 7.48 -3.34 13.79
N GLU A 124 7.25 -2.64 14.89
CA GLU A 124 5.96 -2.60 15.57
C GLU A 124 5.59 -1.20 16.06
N ASP A 125 4.30 -1.01 16.31
CA ASP A 125 3.74 0.26 16.79
C ASP A 125 4.07 1.44 15.86
N VAL A 126 3.68 1.32 14.57
CA VAL A 126 3.80 2.40 13.60
C VAL A 126 2.43 3.02 13.34
N GLN A 127 2.36 4.33 13.41
CA GLN A 127 1.13 5.10 13.21
C GLN A 127 1.30 6.09 12.06
N ILE A 128 0.40 6.01 11.07
CA ILE A 128 0.25 7.00 10.00
C ILE A 128 -1.12 7.64 10.18
N ARG A 129 -1.15 8.96 10.40
CA ARG A 129 -2.42 9.65 10.64
C ARG A 129 -2.44 11.07 10.09
N ARG A 130 -3.60 11.47 9.54
CA ARG A 130 -3.78 12.77 8.89
C ARG A 130 -2.65 13.05 7.88
N VAL A 131 -2.53 12.13 6.93
CA VAL A 131 -1.53 12.18 5.87
C VAL A 131 -2.22 12.31 4.54
N GLU A 132 -1.67 13.13 3.67
CA GLU A 132 -2.09 13.25 2.29
C GLU A 132 -0.97 12.75 1.36
N VAL A 133 -1.33 11.98 0.33
CA VAL A 133 -0.40 11.56 -0.72
C VAL A 133 -0.98 11.97 -2.06
N GLU A 134 -0.25 12.76 -2.81
CA GLU A 134 -0.64 13.15 -4.16
C GLU A 134 0.43 12.65 -5.15
N ARG A 135 0.00 11.79 -6.07
CA ARG A 135 0.84 11.24 -7.11
C ARG A 135 0.35 11.71 -8.46
N ARG A 136 1.16 12.52 -9.14
CA ARG A 136 0.81 13.18 -10.41
C ARG A 136 1.24 12.41 -11.64
N ASP A 137 2.12 11.43 -11.46
CA ASP A 137 2.60 10.57 -12.53
C ASP A 137 1.70 9.32 -12.67
N GLU A 138 1.81 8.68 -13.79
CA GLU A 138 1.03 7.50 -14.08
C GLU A 138 1.29 6.39 -13.05
N ARG A 139 0.30 5.64 -12.72
CA ARG A 139 0.09 4.43 -11.90
C ARG A 139 1.30 3.49 -11.72
N ALA A 140 2.51 4.03 -11.56
CA ALA A 140 3.75 3.25 -11.61
C ALA A 140 4.18 2.65 -10.27
N ALA A 141 3.84 3.26 -9.14
CA ALA A 141 4.25 2.79 -7.82
C ALA A 141 3.15 2.87 -6.76
N ASN A 142 3.35 2.10 -5.69
CA ASN A 142 2.49 2.14 -4.51
C ASN A 142 2.64 3.47 -3.77
N CYS A 143 1.58 3.94 -3.10
CA CYS A 143 1.65 5.16 -2.31
C CYS A 143 2.16 4.90 -0.90
N VAL A 144 1.54 3.94 -0.19
CA VAL A 144 2.00 3.45 1.11
C VAL A 144 2.28 1.95 0.99
N ALA A 145 3.48 1.52 1.38
CA ALA A 145 3.87 0.13 1.36
C ALA A 145 4.20 -0.37 2.78
N VAL A 146 3.71 -1.56 3.13
CA VAL A 146 3.99 -2.26 4.39
C VAL A 146 4.57 -3.61 4.04
N MET A 147 5.81 -3.90 4.42
CA MET A 147 6.54 -5.05 3.89
C MET A 147 7.24 -5.87 4.96
N GLY A 148 7.08 -7.19 4.88
CA GLY A 148 7.88 -8.15 5.62
C GLY A 148 7.64 -8.17 7.13
N ALA A 149 8.69 -8.06 7.93
CA ALA A 149 8.66 -8.20 9.38
C ALA A 149 8.03 -6.95 10.06
N VAL A 150 6.74 -6.75 9.85
CA VAL A 150 6.00 -5.57 10.33
C VAL A 150 4.70 -6.00 11.01
N ARG A 151 4.39 -5.43 12.17
CA ARG A 151 3.15 -5.68 12.90
C ARG A 151 2.67 -4.46 13.70
N ASP A 152 1.43 -4.53 14.18
CA ASP A 152 0.82 -3.49 15.01
C ASP A 152 0.84 -2.10 14.35
N ILE A 153 0.29 -2.03 13.12
CA ILE A 153 0.28 -0.83 12.29
C ILE A 153 -1.11 -0.20 12.30
N THR A 154 -1.13 1.11 12.51
CA THR A 154 -2.35 1.91 12.39
C THR A 154 -2.22 2.95 11.29
N ILE A 155 -3.15 2.92 10.32
CA ILE A 155 -3.28 3.94 9.27
C ILE A 155 -4.67 4.57 9.42
N SER A 156 -4.74 5.88 9.67
CA SER A 156 -6.00 6.57 9.89
C SER A 156 -6.02 7.99 9.34
N ASP A 157 -7.20 8.43 8.88
CA ASP A 157 -7.37 9.78 8.33
C ASP A 157 -6.37 10.08 7.21
N VAL A 158 -6.27 9.20 6.23
CA VAL A 158 -5.33 9.31 5.12
C VAL A 158 -6.08 9.53 3.82
N SER A 159 -5.57 10.45 2.99
CA SER A 159 -6.09 10.72 1.65
C SER A 159 -5.01 10.47 0.62
N ILE A 160 -5.32 9.67 -0.40
CA ILE A 160 -4.39 9.29 -1.47
C ILE A 160 -5.05 9.60 -2.81
N VAL A 161 -4.32 10.29 -3.68
CA VAL A 161 -4.73 10.59 -5.05
C VAL A 161 -3.67 10.05 -6.02
N GLY A 162 -4.10 9.22 -6.95
CA GLY A 162 -3.22 8.63 -7.97
C GLY A 162 -2.43 7.41 -7.47
N GLY A 163 -1.47 6.98 -8.28
CA GLY A 163 -0.58 5.85 -8.00
C GLY A 163 -1.07 4.50 -8.50
N CYS A 164 -0.23 3.48 -8.36
CA CYS A 164 -0.58 2.09 -8.66
C CYS A 164 -1.50 1.54 -7.58
N THR A 165 -1.06 1.51 -6.34
CA THR A 165 -1.83 1.01 -5.21
C THR A 165 -1.82 2.01 -4.07
N GLY A 166 -3.00 2.34 -3.54
CA GLY A 166 -3.11 3.23 -2.38
C GLY A 166 -2.35 2.68 -1.18
N VAL A 167 -2.73 1.49 -0.71
CA VAL A 167 -2.03 0.78 0.36
C VAL A 167 -1.68 -0.63 -0.10
N ALA A 168 -0.38 -0.90 -0.22
CA ALA A 168 0.15 -2.21 -0.56
C ALA A 168 0.76 -2.87 0.67
N VAL A 169 0.32 -4.09 0.96
CA VAL A 169 0.90 -4.91 2.02
C VAL A 169 1.52 -6.14 1.39
N HIS A 170 2.81 -6.35 1.62
CA HIS A 170 3.57 -7.45 1.05
C HIS A 170 4.28 -8.26 2.13
N TRP A 171 4.37 -9.55 1.92
CA TRP A 171 5.30 -10.39 2.67
C TRP A 171 6.75 -9.97 2.43
N GLY A 172 7.65 -10.43 3.26
CA GLY A 172 9.08 -10.34 3.05
C GLY A 172 9.78 -11.60 3.52
N ALA A 173 11.05 -11.74 3.19
CA ALA A 173 11.82 -12.92 3.59
C ALA A 173 13.32 -12.63 3.74
N VAL A 174 14.01 -13.57 4.37
CA VAL A 174 15.48 -13.55 4.41
C VAL A 174 16.03 -14.09 3.09
N GLY A 175 16.82 -13.29 2.40
CA GLY A 175 17.43 -13.62 1.11
C GLY A 175 17.98 -12.40 0.39
N ASP A 176 18.76 -12.64 -0.65
CA ASP A 176 19.37 -11.59 -1.48
C ASP A 176 18.52 -11.25 -2.73
N GLY A 177 17.48 -12.03 -3.00
CA GLY A 177 16.59 -11.86 -4.14
C GLY A 177 15.38 -12.81 -4.03
N VAL A 178 14.37 -12.58 -4.86
CA VAL A 178 13.14 -13.38 -4.88
C VAL A 178 13.42 -14.87 -5.17
N ASP A 179 14.42 -15.14 -6.00
CA ASP A 179 14.83 -16.50 -6.37
C ASP A 179 15.86 -17.10 -5.41
N SER A 180 16.36 -16.33 -4.46
CA SER A 180 17.42 -16.72 -3.51
C SER A 180 17.02 -16.55 -2.06
N ILE A 181 15.76 -16.81 -1.73
CA ILE A 181 15.26 -16.82 -0.35
C ILE A 181 15.84 -18.02 0.39
N VAL A 182 16.46 -17.77 1.53
CA VAL A 182 17.22 -18.79 2.31
C VAL A 182 16.71 -18.95 3.74
N GLY A 183 15.77 -18.13 4.18
CA GLY A 183 15.32 -18.12 5.57
C GLY A 183 13.80 -17.94 5.70
N PRO A 184 13.34 -17.60 6.91
CA PRO A 184 11.92 -17.45 7.18
C PRO A 184 11.29 -16.33 6.34
N SER A 185 10.03 -16.52 6.00
CA SER A 185 9.17 -15.46 5.49
C SER A 185 8.46 -14.74 6.63
N TYR A 186 8.25 -13.45 6.44
CA TYR A 186 7.54 -12.57 7.36
C TYR A 186 6.27 -12.07 6.68
N HIS A 187 5.14 -12.27 7.34
CA HIS A 187 3.84 -11.79 6.85
C HIS A 187 3.35 -10.67 7.77
N PRO A 188 3.15 -9.46 7.25
CA PRO A 188 2.63 -8.37 8.06
C PRO A 188 1.31 -8.73 8.73
N HIS A 189 1.10 -8.29 9.97
CA HIS A 189 -0.11 -8.62 10.71
C HIS A 189 -0.47 -7.57 11.76
N HIS A 190 -1.70 -7.70 12.31
CA HIS A 190 -2.29 -6.73 13.22
C HIS A 190 -2.34 -5.32 12.62
N LEU A 191 -2.92 -5.20 11.42
CA LEU A 191 -3.08 -3.92 10.76
C LEU A 191 -4.48 -3.36 11.00
N SER A 192 -4.56 -2.09 11.40
CA SER A 192 -5.81 -1.34 11.51
C SER A 192 -5.79 -0.16 10.54
N ILE A 193 -6.64 -0.18 9.53
CA ILE A 193 -6.73 0.86 8.50
C ILE A 193 -8.14 1.42 8.54
N ARG A 194 -8.27 2.74 8.78
CA ARG A 194 -9.58 3.37 8.91
C ARG A 194 -9.60 4.79 8.38
N ASP A 195 -10.80 5.22 7.99
CA ASP A 195 -11.02 6.59 7.51
C ASP A 195 -10.06 6.97 6.38
N LEU A 196 -9.81 6.02 5.46
CA LEU A 196 -8.91 6.18 4.31
C LEU A 196 -9.72 6.55 3.07
N ARG A 197 -9.21 7.48 2.28
CA ARG A 197 -9.71 7.81 0.95
C ARG A 197 -8.63 7.53 -0.09
N VAL A 198 -9.00 6.83 -1.16
CA VAL A 198 -8.14 6.62 -2.33
C VAL A 198 -8.92 7.00 -3.57
N SER A 199 -8.35 7.79 -4.43
CA SER A 199 -8.96 8.18 -5.70
C SER A 199 -7.96 8.13 -6.85
N ASP A 200 -8.47 7.85 -8.06
CA ASP A 200 -7.67 7.84 -9.30
C ASP A 200 -6.43 6.94 -9.25
N ALA A 201 -6.55 5.80 -8.59
CA ALA A 201 -5.49 4.79 -8.48
C ALA A 201 -5.84 3.53 -9.29
N PHE A 202 -4.84 2.72 -9.65
CA PHE A 202 -5.12 1.42 -10.22
C PHE A 202 -5.78 0.50 -9.19
N GLU A 203 -5.26 0.46 -7.95
CA GLU A 203 -5.83 -0.32 -6.86
C GLU A 203 -5.98 0.52 -5.59
N GLY A 204 -7.08 0.31 -4.86
CA GLY A 204 -7.19 0.85 -3.50
C GLY A 204 -6.27 0.12 -2.53
N PHE A 205 -6.39 -1.22 -2.51
CA PHE A 205 -5.64 -2.10 -1.62
C PHE A 205 -5.08 -3.32 -2.35
N TYR A 206 -3.82 -3.62 -2.09
CA TYR A 206 -3.21 -4.91 -2.38
C TYR A 206 -2.75 -5.56 -1.07
N LEU A 207 -3.39 -6.65 -0.68
CA LEU A 207 -3.11 -7.38 0.55
C LEU A 207 -2.50 -8.74 0.17
N SER A 208 -1.17 -8.81 0.19
CA SER A 208 -0.41 -9.97 -0.25
C SER A 208 0.23 -10.67 0.94
N SER A 209 -0.25 -11.87 1.28
CA SER A 209 0.26 -12.66 2.39
C SER A 209 0.27 -11.90 3.72
N VAL A 210 -0.90 -11.54 4.18
CA VAL A 210 -1.12 -10.75 5.40
C VAL A 210 -2.23 -11.39 6.25
N HIS A 211 -2.20 -11.18 7.56
CA HIS A 211 -3.26 -11.67 8.44
C HIS A 211 -3.60 -10.69 9.57
N ASP A 212 -4.73 -10.89 10.24
CA ASP A 212 -5.20 -10.03 11.31
C ASP A 212 -5.33 -8.56 10.87
N VAL A 213 -6.10 -8.32 9.80
CA VAL A 213 -6.29 -7.00 9.21
C VAL A 213 -7.72 -6.52 9.41
N VAL A 214 -7.85 -5.29 9.86
CA VAL A 214 -9.14 -4.59 9.91
C VAL A 214 -9.07 -3.36 9.02
N VAL A 215 -9.96 -3.31 8.01
CA VAL A 215 -10.18 -2.15 7.16
C VAL A 215 -11.59 -1.64 7.43
N ASP A 216 -11.72 -0.40 7.86
CA ASP A 216 -13.00 0.17 8.28
C ASP A 216 -13.21 1.59 7.74
N ARG A 217 -14.44 1.88 7.27
CA ARG A 217 -14.85 3.19 6.76
C ARG A 217 -13.89 3.78 5.72
N VAL A 218 -13.67 3.05 4.64
CA VAL A 218 -12.81 3.51 3.53
C VAL A 218 -13.66 3.94 2.34
N HIS A 219 -13.17 4.95 1.63
CA HIS A 219 -13.79 5.45 0.42
C HIS A 219 -12.82 5.35 -0.75
N LEU A 220 -13.14 4.49 -1.70
CA LEU A 220 -12.36 4.28 -2.91
C LEU A 220 -13.17 4.79 -4.11
N SER A 221 -12.63 5.72 -4.87
CA SER A 221 -13.29 6.29 -6.05
C SER A 221 -12.36 6.28 -7.26
N ASP A 222 -12.92 5.98 -8.42
CA ASP A 222 -12.16 5.91 -9.67
C ASP A 222 -10.95 4.97 -9.60
N VAL A 223 -11.13 3.82 -8.95
CA VAL A 223 -10.13 2.75 -8.89
C VAL A 223 -10.49 1.62 -9.86
N GLU A 224 -9.52 0.97 -10.49
CA GLU A 224 -9.82 -0.20 -11.31
C GLU A 224 -10.16 -1.42 -10.44
N ILE A 225 -9.51 -1.55 -9.28
CA ILE A 225 -9.72 -2.60 -8.29
C ILE A 225 -9.81 -1.95 -6.91
N GLY A 226 -10.85 -2.25 -6.14
CA GLY A 226 -10.94 -1.76 -4.76
C GLY A 226 -10.02 -2.52 -3.83
N PHE A 227 -10.17 -3.86 -3.80
CA PHE A 227 -9.37 -4.74 -2.94
C PHE A 227 -8.90 -5.97 -3.68
N ARG A 228 -7.61 -6.25 -3.59
CA ARG A 228 -7.00 -7.47 -4.11
C ARG A 228 -6.30 -8.21 -2.96
N LEU A 229 -6.82 -9.38 -2.61
CA LEU A 229 -6.31 -10.27 -1.59
C LEU A 229 -5.77 -11.52 -2.29
N LEU A 230 -4.45 -11.64 -2.37
CA LEU A 230 -3.75 -12.73 -3.05
C LEU A 230 -2.55 -13.18 -2.20
N PRO A 231 -2.16 -14.46 -2.22
CA PRO A 231 -0.83 -14.85 -1.75
C PRO A 231 0.24 -14.15 -2.58
N GLY A 232 1.32 -13.76 -1.93
CA GLY A 232 2.48 -13.20 -2.64
C GLY A 232 3.25 -14.26 -3.43
N ASP A 233 4.03 -13.81 -4.39
CA ASP A 233 4.89 -14.69 -5.20
C ASP A 233 5.87 -15.44 -4.28
N ASN A 234 6.08 -16.73 -4.55
CA ASN A 234 6.96 -17.62 -3.80
C ASN A 234 6.58 -17.90 -2.33
N THR A 235 5.46 -17.39 -1.81
CA THR A 235 5.02 -17.75 -0.44
C THR A 235 4.68 -19.22 -0.27
N ASP A 236 4.43 -19.95 -1.35
CA ASP A 236 4.27 -21.38 -1.38
C ASP A 236 5.55 -22.14 -0.95
N ARG A 237 6.73 -21.58 -1.23
CA ARG A 237 8.03 -22.18 -0.88
C ARG A 237 8.42 -21.92 0.58
N PHE A 238 8.09 -20.75 1.10
CA PHE A 238 8.64 -20.24 2.37
C PHE A 238 7.59 -20.01 3.43
N HIS A 239 6.34 -20.32 3.13
CA HIS A 239 5.29 -20.22 4.13
C HIS A 239 5.58 -21.15 5.31
N SER A 240 5.65 -20.61 6.50
CA SER A 240 5.98 -21.36 7.71
C SER A 240 4.78 -22.05 8.36
N GLY A 241 3.55 -21.76 7.92
CA GLY A 241 2.34 -22.29 8.56
C GLY A 241 2.08 -21.71 9.96
N GLY A 242 1.20 -22.33 10.71
CA GLY A 242 0.90 -21.94 12.09
C GLY A 242 0.44 -20.49 12.22
N ASP A 243 1.15 -19.68 12.99
CA ASP A 243 0.83 -18.30 13.25
C ASP A 243 1.23 -17.35 12.11
N ASN A 244 1.82 -17.86 11.04
CA ASN A 244 2.20 -17.11 9.85
C ASN A 244 1.43 -17.61 8.61
N PRO A 245 0.10 -17.44 8.54
CA PRO A 245 -0.71 -17.91 7.43
C PRO A 245 -0.47 -17.08 6.17
N VAL A 246 -0.73 -17.67 5.00
CA VAL A 246 -0.64 -16.98 3.71
C VAL A 246 -1.61 -15.77 3.65
N GLY A 247 -2.81 -15.93 4.18
CA GLY A 247 -3.76 -14.84 4.34
C GLY A 247 -4.91 -15.29 5.24
N ALA A 248 -5.18 -14.57 6.32
CA ALA A 248 -6.22 -14.99 7.25
C ALA A 248 -6.75 -13.84 8.11
N ARG A 249 -7.97 -14.03 8.61
CA ARG A 249 -8.61 -13.15 9.61
C ARG A 249 -8.60 -11.68 9.15
N ILE A 250 -9.17 -11.45 7.95
CA ILE A 250 -9.27 -10.11 7.35
C ILE A 250 -10.71 -9.66 7.44
N ARG A 251 -10.91 -8.45 7.94
CA ARG A 251 -12.23 -7.81 7.97
C ARG A 251 -12.20 -6.51 7.18
N VAL A 252 -13.12 -6.38 6.24
CA VAL A 252 -13.42 -5.13 5.54
C VAL A 252 -14.84 -4.72 5.89
N SER A 253 -15.02 -3.55 6.46
CA SER A 253 -16.33 -3.03 6.87
C SER A 253 -16.52 -1.56 6.49
N GLY A 254 -17.76 -1.19 6.14
CA GLY A 254 -18.11 0.20 5.84
C GLY A 254 -17.38 0.78 4.62
N ALA A 255 -16.98 -0.05 3.66
CA ALA A 255 -16.29 0.43 2.47
C ALA A 255 -17.28 0.93 1.41
N HIS A 256 -16.96 2.07 0.81
CA HIS A 256 -17.61 2.56 -0.41
C HIS A 256 -16.62 2.48 -1.56
N VAL A 257 -16.95 1.72 -2.62
CA VAL A 257 -16.01 1.43 -3.70
C VAL A 257 -16.64 1.78 -5.06
N GLY A 258 -16.20 2.88 -5.65
CA GLY A 258 -16.45 3.22 -7.04
C GLY A 258 -15.35 2.66 -7.92
N TRP A 259 -15.63 1.55 -8.67
CA TRP A 259 -14.61 0.93 -9.51
C TRP A 259 -14.91 1.08 -11.00
N ASN A 260 -13.88 1.37 -11.76
CA ASN A 260 -13.94 1.55 -13.22
C ASN A 260 -13.15 0.48 -14.00
N GLY A 261 -12.66 -0.55 -13.31
CA GLY A 261 -11.96 -1.67 -13.92
C GLY A 261 -12.90 -2.67 -14.62
N PRO A 262 -12.38 -3.50 -15.54
CA PRO A 262 -13.19 -4.38 -16.38
C PRO A 262 -13.68 -5.64 -15.68
N LEU A 263 -13.10 -6.03 -14.55
CA LEU A 263 -13.35 -7.35 -13.96
C LEU A 263 -14.11 -7.29 -12.62
N TYR A 264 -13.50 -6.78 -11.56
CA TYR A 264 -14.03 -6.87 -10.20
C TYR A 264 -13.64 -5.66 -9.34
N ALA A 265 -14.45 -5.37 -8.32
CA ALA A 265 -14.08 -4.41 -7.28
C ALA A 265 -13.28 -5.08 -6.14
N VAL A 266 -13.60 -6.35 -5.83
CA VAL A 266 -12.90 -7.13 -4.79
C VAL A 266 -12.53 -8.50 -5.37
N ARG A 267 -11.29 -8.90 -5.17
CA ARG A 267 -10.84 -10.27 -5.41
C ARG A 267 -10.25 -10.85 -4.15
N ILE A 268 -10.76 -12.00 -3.74
CA ILE A 268 -10.23 -12.81 -2.66
C ILE A 268 -9.83 -14.14 -3.29
N ALA A 269 -8.54 -14.38 -3.42
CA ALA A 269 -8.07 -15.57 -4.14
C ALA A 269 -6.89 -16.23 -3.43
N GLY A 270 -6.79 -17.55 -3.60
CA GLY A 270 -5.64 -18.37 -3.26
C GLY A 270 -4.98 -18.94 -4.51
N TRP A 271 -3.91 -19.68 -4.30
CA TRP A 271 -3.27 -20.46 -5.37
C TRP A 271 -3.57 -21.96 -5.26
N GLY A 272 -4.48 -22.32 -4.34
CA GLY A 272 -4.88 -23.71 -4.12
C GLY A 272 -3.85 -24.49 -3.35
N ARG A 273 -3.57 -25.72 -3.83
CA ARG A 273 -2.64 -26.65 -3.20
C ARG A 273 -1.35 -26.66 -3.99
N SER A 274 -0.24 -26.53 -3.28
CA SER A 274 1.10 -26.71 -3.83
C SER A 274 1.79 -27.84 -3.09
N GLU A 275 2.54 -28.69 -3.80
CA GLU A 275 3.36 -29.75 -3.22
C GLU A 275 4.82 -29.42 -3.49
N ILE A 276 5.55 -29.09 -2.43
CA ILE A 276 6.97 -28.78 -2.48
C ILE A 276 7.67 -29.64 -1.45
N ASP A 277 8.71 -30.35 -1.87
CA ASP A 277 9.49 -31.25 -1.01
C ASP A 277 8.64 -32.28 -0.25
N GLN A 278 7.65 -32.87 -0.93
CA GLN A 278 6.68 -33.81 -0.37
C GLN A 278 5.76 -33.22 0.73
N THR A 279 5.76 -31.90 0.87
CA THR A 279 4.87 -31.20 1.80
C THR A 279 3.74 -30.54 1.03
N VAL A 280 2.51 -30.94 1.32
CA VAL A 280 1.32 -30.29 0.77
C VAL A 280 1.05 -29.01 1.55
N ARG A 281 1.02 -27.88 0.85
CA ARG A 281 0.67 -26.59 1.40
C ARG A 281 -0.64 -26.10 0.79
N VAL A 282 -1.50 -25.55 1.61
CA VAL A 282 -2.76 -24.96 1.18
C VAL A 282 -2.58 -23.45 1.20
N LEU A 283 -2.56 -22.87 0.01
CA LEU A 283 -2.29 -21.46 -0.23
C LEU A 283 -3.60 -20.73 -0.52
N GLU A 284 -4.47 -20.68 0.48
CA GLU A 284 -5.76 -20.00 0.39
C GLU A 284 -5.89 -18.88 1.41
N TYR A 285 -6.63 -17.85 1.03
CA TYR A 285 -7.12 -16.88 2.00
C TYR A 285 -8.27 -17.50 2.81
N ARG A 286 -8.27 -17.29 4.11
CA ARG A 286 -9.28 -17.85 5.00
C ARG A 286 -9.79 -16.84 6.01
N ASP A 287 -11.03 -17.06 6.48
CA ASP A 287 -11.65 -16.22 7.49
C ASP A 287 -11.69 -14.73 7.08
N VAL A 288 -12.18 -14.47 5.88
CA VAL A 288 -12.33 -13.11 5.33
C VAL A 288 -13.77 -12.67 5.48
N VAL A 289 -13.99 -11.54 6.12
CA VAL A 289 -15.33 -10.94 6.30
C VAL A 289 -15.37 -9.62 5.53
N VAL A 290 -16.32 -9.51 4.59
CA VAL A 290 -16.65 -8.25 3.91
C VAL A 290 -18.09 -7.91 4.26
N ARG A 291 -18.30 -6.78 4.96
CA ARG A 291 -19.64 -6.43 5.42
C ARG A 291 -19.93 -4.93 5.35
N ASP A 292 -21.19 -4.60 5.29
CA ASP A 292 -21.68 -3.20 5.28
C ASP A 292 -21.03 -2.37 4.17
N CYS A 293 -20.74 -2.99 3.00
CA CYS A 293 -20.01 -2.37 1.90
C CYS A 293 -20.93 -2.01 0.74
N THR A 294 -20.63 -0.89 0.07
CA THR A 294 -21.33 -0.43 -1.12
C THR A 294 -20.37 -0.42 -2.31
N PHE A 295 -20.76 -1.06 -3.40
CA PHE A 295 -20.01 -1.13 -4.65
C PHE A 295 -20.77 -0.40 -5.76
N VAL A 296 -20.09 0.56 -6.39
CA VAL A 296 -20.65 1.38 -7.49
C VAL A 296 -19.83 1.15 -8.75
N PRO A 297 -20.36 0.46 -9.76
CA PRO A 297 -19.69 0.32 -11.04
C PRO A 297 -19.70 1.65 -11.78
N LEU A 298 -18.52 2.20 -12.01
CA LEU A 298 -18.32 3.40 -12.80
C LEU A 298 -18.11 3.04 -14.29
N PRO A 299 -18.23 4.00 -15.22
CA PRO A 299 -17.82 3.79 -16.60
C PRO A 299 -16.36 3.27 -16.66
N LEU A 300 -16.07 2.39 -17.61
CA LEU A 300 -14.72 1.84 -17.77
C LEU A 300 -13.72 2.97 -18.07
N ALA A 301 -12.66 3.04 -17.31
CA ALA A 301 -11.59 4.02 -17.50
C ALA A 301 -10.87 3.85 -18.83
N ARG A 302 -10.80 2.61 -19.32
CA ARG A 302 -10.22 2.27 -20.64
C ARG A 302 -11.21 1.39 -21.38
N ALA A 303 -11.42 1.69 -22.67
CA ALA A 303 -12.03 0.73 -23.59
C ALA A 303 -11.02 -0.43 -23.75
N GLY A 304 -11.04 -1.34 -22.80
CA GLY A 304 -10.12 -2.46 -22.78
C GLY A 304 -10.44 -3.45 -23.91
N THR A 305 -9.42 -4.15 -24.36
CA THR A 305 -9.49 -5.33 -25.24
C THR A 305 -10.15 -6.54 -24.58
N GLY A 306 -10.82 -6.35 -23.42
CA GLY A 306 -11.56 -7.37 -22.71
C GLY A 306 -12.87 -7.68 -23.42
N ASP A 307 -13.20 -8.96 -23.47
CA ASP A 307 -14.47 -9.47 -23.98
C ASP A 307 -15.64 -8.70 -23.33
N PRO A 308 -16.42 -7.93 -24.09
CA PRO A 308 -17.54 -7.16 -23.56
C PRO A 308 -18.66 -8.04 -22.99
N GLN A 309 -18.55 -9.37 -23.15
CA GLN A 309 -19.50 -10.34 -22.60
C GLN A 309 -19.10 -10.83 -21.19
N ARG A 310 -17.91 -10.52 -20.68
CA ARG A 310 -17.60 -10.82 -19.28
C ARG A 310 -18.37 -9.87 -18.37
N SER A 311 -19.33 -10.42 -17.66
CA SER A 311 -20.05 -9.66 -16.63
C SER A 311 -19.09 -9.20 -15.55
N ARG A 312 -19.06 -7.88 -15.30
CA ARG A 312 -18.34 -7.31 -14.16
C ARG A 312 -18.97 -7.82 -12.87
N SER A 313 -18.18 -8.51 -12.07
CA SER A 313 -18.61 -9.00 -10.77
C SER A 313 -18.06 -8.06 -9.68
N PRO A 314 -18.87 -7.54 -8.76
CA PRO A 314 -18.34 -6.71 -7.70
C PRO A 314 -17.36 -7.48 -6.82
N ILE A 315 -17.61 -8.75 -6.54
CA ILE A 315 -16.76 -9.59 -5.70
C ILE A 315 -16.52 -10.93 -6.40
N VAL A 316 -15.24 -11.33 -6.44
CA VAL A 316 -14.77 -12.63 -6.91
C VAL A 316 -14.05 -13.34 -5.80
N VAL A 317 -14.44 -14.59 -5.53
CA VAL A 317 -13.83 -15.45 -4.52
C VAL A 317 -13.37 -16.73 -5.19
N GLU A 318 -12.06 -17.02 -5.09
CA GLU A 318 -11.42 -18.18 -5.73
C GLU A 318 -10.46 -18.83 -4.75
N GLN A 319 -10.58 -20.14 -4.52
CA GLN A 319 -9.64 -20.87 -3.66
C GLN A 319 -9.43 -20.20 -2.28
N ALA A 320 -10.54 -19.81 -1.66
CA ALA A 320 -10.57 -19.22 -0.33
C ALA A 320 -11.62 -19.93 0.51
N SER A 321 -11.45 -19.93 1.83
CA SER A 321 -12.35 -20.58 2.78
C SER A 321 -12.79 -19.63 3.89
N GLY A 322 -13.95 -19.92 4.51
CA GLY A 322 -14.47 -19.08 5.60
C GLY A 322 -14.76 -17.63 5.18
N VAL A 323 -15.12 -17.39 3.89
CA VAL A 323 -15.45 -16.06 3.40
C VAL A 323 -16.91 -15.76 3.72
N ILE A 324 -17.13 -14.65 4.42
CA ILE A 324 -18.44 -14.13 4.79
C ILE A 324 -18.69 -12.82 4.08
N LEU A 325 -19.77 -12.75 3.30
CA LEU A 325 -20.24 -11.54 2.64
C LEU A 325 -21.57 -11.15 3.27
N GLU A 326 -21.63 -10.03 3.98
CA GLU A 326 -22.80 -9.60 4.75
C GLU A 326 -23.14 -8.14 4.46
N ALA A 327 -24.42 -7.85 4.29
CA ALA A 327 -24.93 -6.50 4.03
C ALA A 327 -24.21 -5.81 2.85
N ILE A 328 -24.00 -6.53 1.75
CA ILE A 328 -23.38 -6.03 0.55
C ILE A 328 -24.43 -5.35 -0.34
N ARG A 329 -24.15 -4.10 -0.68
CA ARG A 329 -24.97 -3.32 -1.62
C ARG A 329 -24.20 -3.08 -2.91
N VAL A 330 -24.86 -3.35 -4.04
CA VAL A 330 -24.36 -2.95 -5.36
C VAL A 330 -25.32 -1.89 -5.92
N ASP A 331 -24.79 -0.69 -6.11
CA ASP A 331 -25.58 0.41 -6.69
C ASP A 331 -25.34 0.47 -8.21
N LEU A 332 -26.29 -0.02 -8.96
CA LEU A 332 -26.25 -0.08 -10.43
C LEU A 332 -26.67 1.22 -11.11
N ARG A 333 -26.89 2.30 -10.38
CA ARG A 333 -27.23 3.59 -10.98
C ARG A 333 -26.00 4.13 -11.72
N VAL A 334 -25.94 3.80 -12.99
CA VAL A 334 -25.04 4.45 -13.92
C VAL A 334 -25.58 5.87 -14.12
N ASP A 335 -24.81 6.89 -13.75
CA ASP A 335 -25.12 8.26 -14.11
C ASP A 335 -25.01 8.38 -15.65
N PRO A 336 -26.14 8.56 -16.39
CA PRO A 336 -26.09 8.62 -17.85
C PRO A 336 -25.43 9.91 -18.36
N THR A 337 -25.02 10.83 -17.50
CA THR A 337 -24.48 12.14 -17.86
C THR A 337 -22.97 12.28 -17.65
N ALA A 338 -22.28 11.29 -17.13
CA ALA A 338 -20.83 11.33 -16.94
C ALA A 338 -20.08 11.15 -18.29
N THR A 339 -20.17 12.15 -19.15
CA THR A 339 -19.23 12.32 -20.26
C THR A 339 -18.02 13.10 -19.76
N GLY A 340 -17.07 12.42 -19.15
CA GLY A 340 -15.76 12.99 -18.85
C GLY A 340 -14.95 13.21 -20.14
N PRO A 341 -14.01 14.17 -20.14
CA PRO A 341 -13.19 14.44 -21.32
C PRO A 341 -12.29 13.24 -21.65
N ARG A 342 -12.35 12.83 -22.92
CA ARG A 342 -11.45 11.82 -23.48
C ARG A 342 -10.04 12.44 -23.55
N HIS A 343 -9.10 11.95 -22.79
CA HIS A 343 -7.70 12.09 -23.14
C HIS A 343 -7.29 10.89 -24.01
N ASP A 344 -7.11 11.18 -25.29
CA ASP A 344 -6.50 10.26 -26.24
C ASP A 344 -4.99 10.32 -26.00
N ASP A 345 -4.43 9.33 -25.30
CA ASP A 345 -3.03 8.99 -25.45
C ASP A 345 -2.88 7.47 -25.26
N GLN A 346 -2.45 6.84 -26.36
CA GLN A 346 -2.19 5.42 -26.44
C GLN A 346 -0.81 5.11 -25.84
N ALA A 347 -0.79 4.45 -24.68
CA ALA A 347 0.36 3.68 -24.26
C ALA A 347 -0.08 2.23 -24.02
N GLU A 348 0.42 1.32 -24.84
CA GLU A 348 0.26 -0.12 -24.65
C GLU A 348 0.95 -0.55 -23.35
N VAL A 349 0.16 -1.04 -22.40
CA VAL A 349 0.66 -1.74 -21.22
C VAL A 349 0.98 -3.18 -21.64
N PRO A 350 2.24 -3.63 -21.57
CA PRO A 350 2.54 -5.03 -21.84
C PRO A 350 1.85 -5.92 -20.81
N ALA A 351 1.20 -6.96 -21.31
CA ALA A 351 0.60 -7.99 -20.49
C ALA A 351 1.66 -8.61 -19.57
N HIS A 352 1.36 -8.68 -18.28
CA HIS A 352 2.11 -9.49 -17.32
C HIS A 352 2.18 -10.92 -17.85
N GLN A 353 3.32 -11.34 -18.37
CA GLN A 353 3.64 -12.74 -18.49
C GLN A 353 4.06 -13.21 -17.10
N PRO A 354 3.50 -14.31 -16.57
CA PRO A 354 4.05 -14.93 -15.38
C PRO A 354 5.49 -15.32 -15.69
N ALA A 355 6.40 -14.90 -14.84
CA ALA A 355 7.81 -15.27 -14.91
C ALA A 355 7.90 -16.80 -14.97
N GLY A 356 8.59 -17.27 -16.02
CA GLY A 356 8.54 -18.59 -16.58
C GLY A 356 8.69 -19.73 -15.61
N GLN A 357 7.90 -20.74 -15.89
CA GLN A 357 8.27 -22.12 -15.67
C GLN A 357 9.61 -22.40 -16.40
N ARG A 358 10.66 -22.51 -15.64
CA ARG A 358 11.78 -23.41 -15.91
C ARG A 358 12.31 -24.00 -14.61
#